data_e7d12e495ca3872e81fa5adc6b2a1818
#
_entry.id   e7d12e495ca3872e81fa5adc6b2a1818
#
_cell.length_a   1.000
_cell.length_b   1.000
_cell.length_c   1.000
_cell.angle_alpha   90.00
_cell.angle_beta   90.00
_cell.angle_gamma   90.00
#
_symmetry.space_group_name_H-M   'P 1'
#
loop_
_entity.id
_entity.type
_entity.pdbx_description
1 polymer ?
#
loop_
_entity_poly.entity_id
_entity_poly.type
_entity_poly.pdbx_seq_one_letter_code
_entity_poly.pdbx_strand_id
1 'polypeptide(L)'
;MVATLGPAALFACATVRPPAAKDVPLAAQVEAPGLLFEVLYTTADAPELARIREGLLSAGPRLSRWGSFRQGVWVRVFPDHQSLEEAVDRRGYPWLRAWAFGDQILLQSPRSWSAGPSAAASAELDELLAHELTHALMYQLIDPADEPLLSPDAPMEEPPLWFREGMASVTAGQGHRRLSSEELTRWLLSHPGADLLHPSPELYRTEKEAVYGAAHRAFDLLLSGCGDQAVRDVLRGVRAGARFADSFRAATGHGLSDFEAEVIRSRFEAAPSPRASPGAGGP
;
A
#
# COMPACT_ATOMS: atom_id res chain seq x y z
N MET A 1 37.82 15.33 17.06
CA MET A 1 36.84 14.38 16.49
C MET A 1 35.49 15.08 16.54
N VAL A 2 35.03 15.57 15.41
CA VAL A 2 33.73 16.25 15.26
C VAL A 2 32.81 15.24 14.60
N ALA A 3 31.80 14.77 15.34
CA ALA A 3 30.77 13.89 14.81
C ALA A 3 29.79 14.74 14.00
N THR A 4 29.76 14.53 12.68
CA THR A 4 28.74 15.11 11.78
C THR A 4 27.48 14.27 11.90
N LEU A 5 26.46 14.81 12.57
CA LEU A 5 25.08 14.32 12.53
C LEU A 5 24.52 14.56 11.12
N GLY A 6 24.20 13.49 10.42
CA GLY A 6 23.48 13.54 9.15
C GLY A 6 22.05 14.05 9.36
N PRO A 7 21.44 14.69 8.34
CA PRO A 7 20.09 15.20 8.47
C PRO A 7 19.10 14.04 8.52
N ALA A 8 18.39 13.90 9.66
CA ALA A 8 17.18 13.13 9.74
C ALA A 8 16.15 13.75 8.78
N ALA A 9 15.70 13.00 7.80
CA ALA A 9 14.63 13.40 6.92
C ALA A 9 13.34 13.47 7.75
N LEU A 10 13.00 14.67 8.18
CA LEU A 10 11.70 15.00 8.77
C LEU A 10 10.63 14.79 7.67
N PHE A 11 9.94 13.67 7.71
CA PHE A 11 8.67 13.53 7.01
C PHE A 11 7.68 14.47 7.70
N ALA A 12 7.54 15.68 7.14
CA ALA A 12 6.54 16.62 7.59
C ALA A 12 5.16 15.98 7.41
N CYS A 13 4.39 15.90 8.50
CA CYS A 13 2.96 15.61 8.43
C CYS A 13 2.33 16.54 7.40
N ALA A 14 1.92 15.99 6.26
CA ALA A 14 1.20 16.74 5.24
C ALA A 14 -0.16 17.12 5.84
N THR A 15 -0.30 18.37 6.26
CA THR A 15 -1.61 18.91 6.66
C THR A 15 -2.50 18.94 5.42
N VAL A 16 -3.51 18.10 5.40
CA VAL A 16 -4.52 18.08 4.33
C VAL A 16 -5.19 19.44 4.26
N ARG A 17 -4.95 20.18 3.16
CA ARG A 17 -5.53 21.50 2.95
C ARG A 17 -7.03 21.34 2.64
N PRO A 18 -7.93 22.04 3.35
CA PRO A 18 -9.36 21.96 3.05
C PRO A 18 -9.66 22.47 1.63
N PRO A 19 -10.64 21.89 0.91
CA PRO A 19 -11.01 22.32 -0.43
C PRO A 19 -11.46 23.78 -0.46
N ALA A 20 -11.28 24.42 -1.61
CA ALA A 20 -11.75 25.80 -1.81
C ALA A 20 -13.28 25.89 -1.61
N ALA A 21 -13.73 26.96 -0.99
CA ALA A 21 -15.04 27.17 -0.37
C ALA A 21 -16.30 27.13 -1.28
N LYS A 22 -16.23 26.60 -2.49
CA LYS A 22 -17.37 26.59 -3.42
C LYS A 22 -18.20 25.31 -3.43
N ASP A 23 -17.66 24.18 -2.94
CA ASP A 23 -18.36 22.90 -2.92
C ASP A 23 -18.52 22.44 -1.46
N VAL A 24 -19.72 22.50 -0.96
CA VAL A 24 -20.04 21.91 0.35
C VAL A 24 -19.84 20.39 0.21
N PRO A 25 -18.95 19.77 0.98
CA PRO A 25 -18.79 18.31 0.91
C PRO A 25 -20.08 17.65 1.40
N LEU A 26 -20.54 16.69 0.63
CA LEU A 26 -21.59 15.76 1.01
C LEU A 26 -20.93 14.53 1.64
N ALA A 27 -21.66 13.87 2.55
CA ALA A 27 -21.19 12.64 3.19
C ALA A 27 -22.15 11.50 2.89
N ALA A 28 -21.61 10.32 2.64
CA ALA A 28 -22.35 9.07 2.58
C ALA A 28 -21.67 8.02 3.43
N GLN A 29 -22.46 7.21 4.13
CA GLN A 29 -21.95 6.07 4.87
C GLN A 29 -22.08 4.79 4.04
N VAL A 30 -21.03 3.99 4.04
CA VAL A 30 -21.01 2.66 3.43
C VAL A 30 -20.66 1.66 4.52
N GLU A 31 -21.61 0.80 4.83
CA GLU A 31 -21.46 -0.24 5.84
C GLU A 31 -21.04 -1.55 5.18
N ALA A 32 -20.04 -2.18 5.76
CA ALA A 32 -19.63 -3.56 5.50
C ALA A 32 -19.62 -4.33 6.83
N PRO A 33 -19.68 -5.66 6.84
CA PRO A 33 -19.61 -6.43 8.08
C PRO A 33 -18.35 -6.07 8.89
N GLY A 34 -18.54 -5.44 10.04
CA GLY A 34 -17.47 -5.03 10.95
C GLY A 34 -16.67 -3.80 10.53
N LEU A 35 -17.10 -3.03 9.51
CA LEU A 35 -16.40 -1.85 9.03
C LEU A 35 -17.37 -0.77 8.55
N LEU A 36 -17.08 0.47 8.92
CA LEU A 36 -17.77 1.66 8.44
C LEU A 36 -16.84 2.52 7.59
N PHE A 37 -17.27 2.86 6.37
CA PHE A 37 -16.65 3.88 5.56
C PHE A 37 -17.46 5.16 5.59
N GLU A 38 -16.81 6.28 5.73
CA GLU A 38 -17.41 7.59 5.54
C GLU A 38 -16.85 8.22 4.27
N VAL A 39 -17.69 8.36 3.24
CA VAL A 39 -17.30 8.88 1.93
C VAL A 39 -17.68 10.34 1.83
N LEU A 40 -16.68 11.22 1.74
CA LEU A 40 -16.84 12.66 1.51
C LEU A 40 -16.66 12.97 0.03
N TYR A 41 -17.63 13.62 -0.58
CA TYR A 41 -17.66 13.87 -2.02
C TYR A 41 -18.38 15.17 -2.36
N THR A 42 -18.34 15.63 -3.60
CA THR A 42 -19.12 16.77 -4.08
C THR A 42 -20.38 16.30 -4.83
N THR A 43 -21.34 17.21 -5.04
CA THR A 43 -22.54 16.91 -5.84
C THR A 43 -22.19 16.38 -7.24
N ALA A 44 -21.11 16.87 -7.84
CA ALA A 44 -20.66 16.43 -9.18
C ALA A 44 -20.17 14.98 -9.18
N ASP A 45 -19.73 14.44 -8.02
CA ASP A 45 -19.22 13.08 -7.86
C ASP A 45 -20.30 12.08 -7.42
N ALA A 46 -21.52 12.57 -7.13
CA ALA A 46 -22.62 11.71 -6.68
C ALA A 46 -22.91 10.51 -7.62
N PRO A 47 -22.80 10.61 -8.97
CA PRO A 47 -22.96 9.46 -9.86
C PRO A 47 -21.93 8.33 -9.64
N GLU A 48 -20.73 8.64 -9.09
CA GLU A 48 -19.67 7.67 -8.88
C GLU A 48 -19.80 6.90 -7.54
N LEU A 49 -20.69 7.32 -6.66
CA LEU A 49 -20.83 6.72 -5.33
C LEU A 49 -21.14 5.22 -5.36
N ALA A 50 -21.98 4.79 -6.30
CA ALA A 50 -22.31 3.37 -6.42
C ALA A 50 -21.07 2.52 -6.72
N ARG A 51 -20.22 2.99 -7.64
CA ARG A 51 -18.96 2.33 -8.01
C ARG A 51 -17.94 2.34 -6.87
N ILE A 52 -17.80 3.49 -6.21
CA ILE A 52 -16.91 3.61 -5.05
C ILE A 52 -17.35 2.65 -3.96
N ARG A 53 -18.65 2.60 -3.66
CA ARG A 53 -19.24 1.67 -2.69
C ARG A 53 -18.94 0.21 -3.05
N GLU A 54 -19.18 -0.19 -4.30
CA GLU A 54 -18.89 -1.54 -4.77
C GLU A 54 -17.42 -1.91 -4.59
N GLY A 55 -16.49 -1.01 -4.98
CA GLY A 55 -15.06 -1.22 -4.79
C GLY A 55 -14.65 -1.36 -3.32
N LEU A 56 -15.19 -0.51 -2.43
CA LEU A 56 -14.92 -0.61 -0.99
C LEU A 56 -15.41 -1.94 -0.42
N LEU A 57 -16.60 -2.40 -0.81
CA LEU A 57 -17.17 -3.67 -0.33
C LEU A 57 -16.42 -4.87 -0.91
N SER A 58 -15.97 -4.81 -2.16
CA SER A 58 -15.25 -5.91 -2.83
C SER A 58 -13.85 -6.15 -2.24
N ALA A 59 -13.26 -5.16 -1.58
CA ALA A 59 -11.95 -5.27 -0.96
C ALA A 59 -11.97 -6.12 0.34
N GLY A 60 -13.08 -6.16 1.06
CA GLY A 60 -13.19 -6.79 2.38
C GLY A 60 -12.66 -8.22 2.45
N PRO A 61 -13.08 -9.16 1.56
CA PRO A 61 -12.57 -10.53 1.57
C PRO A 61 -11.05 -10.65 1.36
N ARG A 62 -10.44 -9.73 0.58
CA ARG A 62 -9.00 -9.72 0.34
C ARG A 62 -8.23 -9.22 1.56
N LEU A 63 -8.76 -8.20 2.22
CA LEU A 63 -8.18 -7.58 3.41
C LEU A 63 -8.23 -8.48 4.64
N SER A 64 -9.28 -9.30 4.79
CA SER A 64 -9.46 -10.20 5.93
C SER A 64 -8.31 -11.20 6.13
N ARG A 65 -7.53 -11.42 5.09
CA ARG A 65 -6.28 -12.20 5.12
C ARG A 65 -5.28 -11.67 6.16
N TRP A 66 -5.26 -10.36 6.36
CA TRP A 66 -4.28 -9.71 7.23
C TRP A 66 -4.82 -9.43 8.63
N GLY A 67 -6.11 -9.19 8.74
CA GLY A 67 -6.78 -8.85 9.99
C GLY A 67 -8.07 -8.10 9.75
N SER A 68 -8.48 -7.32 10.74
CA SER A 68 -9.69 -6.50 10.70
C SER A 68 -9.37 -5.05 11.05
N PHE A 69 -10.09 -4.14 10.45
CA PHE A 69 -10.07 -2.74 10.87
C PHE A 69 -10.60 -2.59 12.29
N ARG A 70 -10.01 -1.72 13.06
CA ARG A 70 -10.42 -1.39 14.43
C ARG A 70 -11.33 -0.17 14.49
N GLN A 71 -11.22 0.69 13.51
CA GLN A 71 -12.01 1.92 13.38
C GLN A 71 -12.41 2.16 11.92
N GLY A 72 -13.39 3.03 11.73
CA GLY A 72 -13.86 3.42 10.41
C GLY A 72 -12.76 4.04 9.55
N VAL A 73 -12.97 4.00 8.22
CA VAL A 73 -12.06 4.59 7.24
C VAL A 73 -12.77 5.73 6.53
N TRP A 74 -12.09 6.85 6.42
CA TRP A 74 -12.55 8.03 5.71
C TRP A 74 -12.09 7.98 4.26
N VAL A 75 -13.02 8.10 3.31
CA VAL A 75 -12.71 8.19 1.89
C VAL A 75 -13.08 9.58 1.40
N ARG A 76 -12.10 10.36 0.98
CA ARG A 76 -12.32 11.72 0.48
C ARG A 76 -12.11 11.77 -1.02
N VAL A 77 -13.17 12.11 -1.74
CA VAL A 77 -13.16 12.20 -3.22
C VAL A 77 -12.78 13.61 -3.65
N PHE A 78 -11.76 13.72 -4.49
CA PHE A 78 -11.29 14.97 -5.09
C PHE A 78 -11.74 15.04 -6.54
N PRO A 79 -12.18 16.21 -7.03
CA PRO A 79 -12.82 16.34 -8.33
C PRO A 79 -11.92 15.95 -9.51
N ASP A 80 -10.61 16.14 -9.36
CA ASP A 80 -9.61 15.89 -10.41
C ASP A 80 -8.23 15.57 -9.82
N HIS A 81 -7.30 15.26 -10.72
CA HIS A 81 -5.92 14.91 -10.39
C HIS A 81 -5.16 16.06 -9.68
N GLN A 82 -5.32 17.29 -10.19
CA GLN A 82 -4.62 18.44 -9.61
C GLN A 82 -5.03 18.67 -8.15
N SER A 83 -6.33 18.61 -7.88
CA SER A 83 -6.87 18.77 -6.53
C SER A 83 -6.36 17.69 -5.58
N LEU A 84 -6.18 16.46 -6.06
CA LEU A 84 -5.58 15.37 -5.28
C LEU A 84 -4.10 15.65 -5.01
N GLU A 85 -3.30 15.98 -6.05
CA GLU A 85 -1.87 16.32 -5.87
C GLU A 85 -1.66 17.46 -4.87
N GLU A 86 -2.51 18.49 -4.92
CA GLU A 86 -2.48 19.62 -3.98
C GLU A 86 -2.82 19.17 -2.55
N ALA A 87 -3.79 18.29 -2.40
CA ALA A 87 -4.22 17.79 -1.08
C ALA A 87 -3.16 16.93 -0.40
N VAL A 88 -2.39 16.14 -1.16
CA VAL A 88 -1.33 15.27 -0.63
C VAL A 88 0.06 15.92 -0.67
N ASP A 89 0.16 17.17 -1.11
CA ASP A 89 1.43 17.90 -1.33
C ASP A 89 2.45 17.09 -2.17
N ARG A 90 1.95 16.47 -3.26
CA ARG A 90 2.73 15.63 -4.18
C ARG A 90 2.53 16.08 -5.61
N ARG A 91 3.35 17.01 -6.09
CA ARG A 91 3.27 17.51 -7.46
C ARG A 91 4.17 16.72 -8.40
N GLY A 92 3.69 16.51 -9.62
CA GLY A 92 4.44 15.81 -10.68
C GLY A 92 4.41 14.29 -10.53
N TYR A 93 3.32 13.75 -10.00
CA TYR A 93 3.04 12.31 -9.92
C TYR A 93 1.87 11.96 -10.86
N PRO A 94 2.07 11.93 -12.20
CA PRO A 94 0.99 11.80 -13.18
C PRO A 94 0.17 10.51 -13.04
N TRP A 95 0.70 9.55 -12.33
CA TRP A 95 0.08 8.26 -12.06
C TRP A 95 -0.74 8.23 -10.75
N LEU A 96 -0.67 9.28 -9.93
CA LEU A 96 -1.36 9.35 -8.65
C LEU A 96 -2.87 9.41 -8.86
N ARG A 97 -3.60 8.42 -8.35
CA ARG A 97 -5.06 8.35 -8.40
C ARG A 97 -5.70 8.26 -7.03
N ALA A 98 -4.95 7.78 -6.06
CA ALA A 98 -5.34 7.75 -4.66
C ALA A 98 -4.11 7.81 -3.77
N TRP A 99 -4.33 8.07 -2.50
CA TRP A 99 -3.31 8.11 -1.46
C TRP A 99 -3.91 7.76 -0.12
N ALA A 100 -3.37 6.75 0.55
CA ALA A 100 -3.73 6.42 1.93
C ALA A 100 -2.85 7.18 2.93
N PHE A 101 -3.48 7.72 3.96
CA PHE A 101 -2.81 8.36 5.08
C PHE A 101 -3.54 8.04 6.39
N GLY A 102 -2.92 7.23 7.25
CA GLY A 102 -3.57 6.77 8.47
C GLY A 102 -4.85 5.98 8.17
N ASP A 103 -5.96 6.46 8.67
CA ASP A 103 -7.32 5.94 8.44
C ASP A 103 -8.05 6.63 7.28
N GLN A 104 -7.34 7.44 6.47
CA GLN A 104 -7.93 8.20 5.38
C GLN A 104 -7.43 7.71 4.02
N ILE A 105 -8.35 7.69 3.06
CA ILE A 105 -8.06 7.49 1.63
C ILE A 105 -8.47 8.75 0.88
N LEU A 106 -7.51 9.36 0.19
CA LEU A 106 -7.73 10.50 -0.69
C LEU A 106 -7.81 9.96 -2.11
N LEU A 107 -8.95 10.08 -2.77
CA LEU A 107 -9.27 9.44 -4.04
C LEU A 107 -9.56 10.50 -5.11
N GLN A 108 -8.87 10.44 -6.25
CA GLN A 108 -9.29 11.17 -7.45
C GLN A 108 -10.63 10.62 -7.95
N SER A 109 -11.60 11.49 -8.18
CA SER A 109 -12.91 11.08 -8.68
C SER A 109 -12.81 10.23 -9.97
N PRO A 110 -13.44 9.04 -10.00
CA PRO A 110 -13.41 8.18 -11.18
C PRO A 110 -13.99 8.86 -12.44
N ARG A 111 -14.91 9.83 -12.30
CA ARG A 111 -15.45 10.60 -13.43
C ARG A 111 -14.38 11.39 -14.18
N SER A 112 -13.28 11.74 -13.51
CA SER A 112 -12.16 12.51 -14.11
C SER A 112 -11.09 11.62 -14.76
N TRP A 113 -11.27 10.29 -14.74
CA TRP A 113 -10.34 9.39 -15.40
C TRP A 113 -10.57 9.38 -16.91
N SER A 114 -9.47 9.38 -17.66
CA SER A 114 -9.51 9.49 -19.13
C SER A 114 -10.21 8.32 -19.83
N ALA A 115 -10.29 7.16 -19.21
CA ALA A 115 -10.90 5.96 -19.80
C ALA A 115 -12.44 5.97 -19.81
N GLY A 116 -13.08 6.91 -19.10
CA GLY A 116 -14.54 6.94 -18.94
C GLY A 116 -15.11 5.72 -18.21
N PRO A 117 -16.43 5.61 -18.04
CA PRO A 117 -17.07 4.47 -17.39
C PRO A 117 -17.01 3.23 -18.28
N SER A 118 -16.35 2.17 -17.78
CA SER A 118 -16.22 0.87 -18.45
C SER A 118 -15.98 -0.23 -17.42
N ALA A 119 -16.16 -1.50 -17.81
CA ALA A 119 -15.82 -2.63 -16.94
C ALA A 119 -14.34 -2.62 -16.52
N ALA A 120 -13.45 -2.24 -17.44
CA ALA A 120 -12.02 -2.10 -17.13
C ALA A 120 -11.76 -0.99 -16.11
N ALA A 121 -12.41 0.17 -16.21
CA ALA A 121 -12.29 1.25 -15.24
C ALA A 121 -12.89 0.87 -13.88
N SER A 122 -13.93 0.03 -13.83
CA SER A 122 -14.46 -0.50 -12.57
C SER A 122 -13.47 -1.46 -11.91
N ALA A 123 -12.89 -2.38 -12.65
CA ALA A 123 -11.86 -3.29 -12.13
C ALA A 123 -10.62 -2.51 -11.65
N GLU A 124 -10.23 -1.45 -12.34
CA GLU A 124 -9.12 -0.57 -11.93
C GLU A 124 -9.43 0.14 -10.60
N LEU A 125 -10.68 0.61 -10.41
CA LEU A 125 -11.11 1.23 -9.16
C LEU A 125 -11.12 0.22 -8.00
N ASP A 126 -11.62 -0.99 -8.25
CA ASP A 126 -11.66 -2.07 -7.25
C ASP A 126 -10.24 -2.44 -6.76
N GLU A 127 -9.30 -2.57 -7.70
CA GLU A 127 -7.90 -2.84 -7.37
C GLU A 127 -7.27 -1.65 -6.65
N LEU A 128 -7.54 -0.43 -7.08
CA LEU A 128 -7.02 0.79 -6.43
C LEU A 128 -7.53 0.90 -5.00
N LEU A 129 -8.83 0.73 -4.78
CA LEU A 129 -9.42 0.80 -3.44
C LEU A 129 -8.91 -0.32 -2.53
N ALA A 130 -8.77 -1.54 -3.06
CA ALA A 130 -8.17 -2.64 -2.28
C ALA A 130 -6.69 -2.35 -1.91
N HIS A 131 -5.94 -1.68 -2.78
CA HIS A 131 -4.57 -1.25 -2.53
C HIS A 131 -4.51 -0.22 -1.40
N GLU A 132 -5.27 0.86 -1.51
CA GLU A 132 -5.26 1.94 -0.51
C GLU A 132 -5.85 1.48 0.83
N LEU A 133 -6.88 0.65 0.81
CA LEU A 133 -7.43 0.05 2.02
C LEU A 133 -6.43 -0.87 2.72
N THR A 134 -5.52 -1.50 1.97
CA THR A 134 -4.44 -2.31 2.57
C THR A 134 -3.48 -1.42 3.36
N HIS A 135 -3.14 -0.23 2.84
CA HIS A 135 -2.33 0.74 3.59
C HIS A 135 -3.04 1.22 4.86
N ALA A 136 -4.33 1.58 4.76
CA ALA A 136 -5.12 2.01 5.91
C ALA A 136 -5.25 0.88 6.96
N LEU A 137 -5.47 -0.36 6.51
CA LEU A 137 -5.51 -1.52 7.41
C LEU A 137 -4.15 -1.75 8.08
N MET A 138 -3.06 -1.73 7.31
CA MET A 138 -1.70 -1.90 7.85
C MET A 138 -1.38 -0.85 8.89
N TYR A 139 -1.72 0.42 8.64
CA TYR A 139 -1.60 1.49 9.60
C TYR A 139 -2.30 1.13 10.93
N GLN A 140 -3.58 0.74 10.87
CA GLN A 140 -4.33 0.34 12.06
C GLN A 140 -3.80 -0.92 12.75
N LEU A 141 -3.18 -1.84 11.99
CA LEU A 141 -2.59 -3.07 12.55
C LEU A 141 -1.28 -2.82 13.30
N ILE A 142 -0.50 -1.81 12.91
CA ILE A 142 0.77 -1.46 13.57
C ILE A 142 0.61 -0.36 14.63
N ASP A 143 -0.47 0.42 14.57
CA ASP A 143 -0.74 1.46 15.55
C ASP A 143 -0.98 0.86 16.93
N PRO A 144 -0.26 1.24 17.99
CA PRO A 144 -0.40 0.73 19.35
C PRO A 144 -1.73 1.06 20.06
N ALA A 145 -2.62 1.76 19.50
CA ALA A 145 -4.06 2.05 19.67
C ALA A 145 -4.75 2.08 21.05
N ASP A 146 -4.14 1.62 22.11
CA ASP A 146 -4.75 1.63 23.45
C ASP A 146 -4.28 2.84 24.28
N GLU A 147 -3.39 3.62 23.73
CA GLU A 147 -3.11 4.96 24.23
C GLU A 147 -3.57 5.98 23.20
N PRO A 148 -4.36 7.01 23.59
CA PRO A 148 -4.59 8.12 22.71
C PRO A 148 -3.23 8.58 22.24
N LEU A 149 -3.10 8.95 20.96
CA LEU A 149 -1.87 9.49 20.35
C LEU A 149 -1.28 10.56 21.28
N LEU A 150 -0.68 10.12 22.39
CA LEU A 150 -0.21 10.96 23.48
C LEU A 150 1.13 11.58 23.16
N SER A 151 1.71 11.18 22.05
CA SER A 151 2.89 11.85 21.55
C SER A 151 2.83 11.87 20.02
N PRO A 152 2.61 13.06 19.42
CA PRO A 152 2.90 13.26 18.01
C PRO A 152 4.36 12.94 17.68
N ASP A 153 5.19 12.80 18.70
CA ASP A 153 6.63 12.60 18.64
C ASP A 153 7.07 11.14 18.89
N ALA A 154 6.16 10.22 19.21
CA ALA A 154 6.52 8.79 19.24
C ALA A 154 6.65 8.30 17.78
N PRO A 155 7.87 8.07 17.28
CA PRO A 155 8.05 7.65 15.91
C PRO A 155 7.51 6.21 15.80
N MET A 156 6.33 6.09 15.19
CA MET A 156 5.87 4.80 14.70
C MET A 156 6.83 4.39 13.59
N GLU A 157 7.54 3.29 13.76
CA GLU A 157 8.45 2.80 12.74
C GLU A 157 7.62 2.25 11.57
N GLU A 158 7.61 3.01 10.46
CA GLU A 158 6.95 2.54 9.26
C GLU A 158 7.70 1.35 8.65
N PRO A 159 6.99 0.28 8.24
CA PRO A 159 7.59 -0.79 7.46
C PRO A 159 8.27 -0.26 6.20
N PRO A 160 9.31 -0.91 5.68
CA PRO A 160 9.98 -0.52 4.43
C PRO A 160 8.99 -0.36 3.27
N LEU A 161 9.31 0.52 2.31
CA LEU A 161 8.44 0.79 1.17
C LEU A 161 8.05 -0.49 0.43
N TRP A 162 9.02 -1.39 0.17
CA TRP A 162 8.75 -2.64 -0.52
C TRP A 162 7.72 -3.52 0.20
N PHE A 163 7.73 -3.52 1.54
CA PHE A 163 6.77 -4.31 2.32
C PHE A 163 5.38 -3.69 2.23
N ARG A 164 5.28 -2.36 2.37
CA ARG A 164 4.01 -1.65 2.31
C ARG A 164 3.36 -1.76 0.93
N GLU A 165 4.08 -1.42 -0.12
CA GLU A 165 3.60 -1.44 -1.50
C GLU A 165 3.39 -2.88 -2.00
N GLY A 166 4.26 -3.80 -1.57
CA GLY A 166 4.13 -5.22 -1.91
C GLY A 166 2.89 -5.83 -1.29
N MET A 167 2.64 -5.60 0.00
CA MET A 167 1.43 -6.06 0.69
C MET A 167 0.18 -5.51 0.01
N ALA A 168 0.15 -4.20 -0.28
CA ALA A 168 -0.98 -3.56 -0.94
C ALA A 168 -1.20 -4.12 -2.36
N SER A 169 -0.14 -4.24 -3.15
CA SER A 169 -0.20 -4.74 -4.52
C SER A 169 -0.65 -6.21 -4.61
N VAL A 170 -0.17 -7.07 -3.71
CA VAL A 170 -0.58 -8.49 -3.65
C VAL A 170 -2.04 -8.61 -3.20
N THR A 171 -2.45 -7.86 -2.18
CA THR A 171 -3.84 -7.84 -1.69
C THR A 171 -4.81 -7.38 -2.76
N ALA A 172 -4.44 -6.35 -3.51
CA ALA A 172 -5.23 -5.82 -4.60
C ALA A 172 -5.28 -6.72 -5.84
N GLY A 173 -4.44 -7.76 -5.93
CA GLY A 173 -4.35 -8.65 -7.10
C GLY A 173 -3.69 -7.98 -8.31
N GLN A 174 -2.83 -6.98 -8.10
CA GLN A 174 -2.21 -6.17 -9.16
C GLN A 174 -1.00 -6.83 -9.84
N GLY A 175 -0.71 -8.10 -9.56
CA GLY A 175 0.46 -8.79 -10.12
C GLY A 175 0.52 -8.76 -11.66
N HIS A 176 -0.64 -8.81 -12.32
CA HIS A 176 -0.77 -8.75 -13.79
C HIS A 176 -0.35 -7.40 -14.39
N ARG A 177 -0.28 -6.34 -13.57
CA ARG A 177 0.14 -4.99 -13.97
C ARG A 177 1.61 -4.71 -13.62
N ARG A 178 2.30 -5.64 -12.97
CA ARG A 178 3.66 -5.46 -12.49
C ARG A 178 4.67 -6.02 -13.49
N LEU A 179 5.83 -5.41 -13.53
CA LEU A 179 6.93 -5.95 -14.30
C LEU A 179 7.21 -7.40 -13.87
N SER A 180 7.41 -8.27 -14.85
CA SER A 180 7.87 -9.63 -14.62
C SER A 180 9.30 -9.63 -14.05
N SER A 181 9.72 -10.76 -13.50
CA SER A 181 11.10 -10.93 -13.02
C SER A 181 12.15 -10.67 -14.13
N GLU A 182 11.83 -11.06 -15.37
CA GLU A 182 12.70 -10.82 -16.52
C GLU A 182 12.80 -9.32 -16.85
N GLU A 183 11.67 -8.60 -16.84
CA GLU A 183 11.64 -7.16 -17.10
C GLU A 183 12.36 -6.39 -16.01
N LEU A 184 12.18 -6.75 -14.74
CA LEU A 184 12.90 -6.16 -13.61
C LEU A 184 14.41 -6.41 -13.72
N THR A 185 14.81 -7.64 -14.09
CA THR A 185 16.22 -7.97 -14.30
C THR A 185 16.82 -7.12 -15.41
N ARG A 186 16.12 -6.98 -16.53
CA ARG A 186 16.55 -6.14 -17.67
C ARG A 186 16.65 -4.68 -17.26
N TRP A 187 15.69 -4.20 -16.49
CA TRP A 187 15.69 -2.84 -15.96
C TRP A 187 16.90 -2.59 -15.06
N LEU A 188 17.19 -3.48 -14.08
CA LEU A 188 18.36 -3.37 -13.20
C LEU A 188 19.70 -3.41 -13.95
N LEU A 189 19.80 -4.21 -15.02
CA LEU A 189 21.01 -4.24 -15.86
C LEU A 189 21.24 -2.91 -16.57
N SER A 190 20.19 -2.18 -16.92
CA SER A 190 20.29 -0.85 -17.54
C SER A 190 20.43 0.30 -16.54
N HIS A 191 20.21 0.04 -15.24
CA HIS A 191 20.30 1.04 -14.17
C HIS A 191 21.20 0.54 -13.03
N PRO A 192 22.52 0.39 -13.28
CA PRO A 192 23.44 -0.16 -12.30
C PRO A 192 23.51 0.72 -11.06
N GLY A 193 23.36 0.11 -9.89
CA GLY A 193 23.38 0.81 -8.60
C GLY A 193 22.03 1.36 -8.14
N ALA A 194 20.95 1.19 -8.91
CA ALA A 194 19.61 1.53 -8.45
C ALA A 194 19.14 0.56 -7.36
N ASP A 195 18.57 1.11 -6.28
CA ASP A 195 17.94 0.34 -5.22
C ASP A 195 16.43 0.43 -5.36
N LEU A 196 15.80 -0.65 -5.82
CA LEU A 196 14.34 -0.72 -6.00
C LEU A 196 13.58 -1.04 -4.71
N LEU A 197 14.26 -1.58 -3.70
CA LEU A 197 13.63 -1.87 -2.41
C LEU A 197 13.64 -0.63 -1.50
N HIS A 198 14.67 0.22 -1.64
CA HIS A 198 14.81 1.49 -0.93
C HIS A 198 15.04 2.64 -1.92
N PRO A 199 14.05 2.93 -2.79
CA PRO A 199 14.20 3.91 -3.85
C PRO A 199 14.38 5.32 -3.29
N SER A 200 15.20 6.12 -3.97
CA SER A 200 15.21 7.56 -3.72
C SER A 200 13.84 8.18 -4.08
N PRO A 201 13.48 9.33 -3.53
CA PRO A 201 12.23 10.02 -3.89
C PRO A 201 12.08 10.27 -5.39
N GLU A 202 13.18 10.53 -6.09
CA GLU A 202 13.16 10.71 -7.54
C GLU A 202 12.88 9.40 -8.26
N LEU A 203 13.57 8.32 -7.91
CA LEU A 203 13.36 7.00 -8.48
C LEU A 203 11.91 6.54 -8.29
N TYR A 204 11.36 6.74 -7.09
CA TYR A 204 9.96 6.44 -6.81
C TYR A 204 8.99 7.23 -7.69
N ARG A 205 9.31 8.49 -7.97
CA ARG A 205 8.47 9.36 -8.81
C ARG A 205 8.55 9.01 -10.29
N THR A 206 9.75 8.70 -10.82
CA THR A 206 9.98 8.51 -12.26
C THR A 206 9.87 7.07 -12.72
N GLU A 207 10.25 6.10 -11.87
CA GLU A 207 10.39 4.68 -12.21
C GLU A 207 9.38 3.80 -11.43
N LYS A 208 8.19 4.33 -11.25
CA LYS A 208 7.12 3.69 -10.49
C LYS A 208 6.93 2.20 -10.85
N GLU A 209 6.92 1.85 -12.13
CA GLU A 209 6.65 0.49 -12.57
C GLU A 209 7.72 -0.50 -12.08
N ALA A 210 9.00 -0.07 -12.07
CA ALA A 210 10.10 -0.87 -11.55
C ALA A 210 10.02 -0.99 -10.01
N VAL A 211 9.78 0.12 -9.31
CA VAL A 211 9.68 0.15 -7.84
C VAL A 211 8.52 -0.71 -7.34
N TYR A 212 7.32 -0.54 -7.91
CA TYR A 212 6.14 -1.33 -7.52
C TYR A 212 6.26 -2.80 -7.95
N GLY A 213 6.90 -3.06 -9.11
CA GLY A 213 7.20 -4.41 -9.55
C GLY A 213 8.15 -5.13 -8.58
N ALA A 214 9.21 -4.47 -8.14
CA ALA A 214 10.15 -5.00 -7.16
C ALA A 214 9.48 -5.23 -5.80
N ALA A 215 8.69 -4.28 -5.31
CA ALA A 215 7.94 -4.40 -4.07
C ALA A 215 6.97 -5.60 -4.09
N HIS A 216 6.20 -5.75 -5.18
CA HIS A 216 5.30 -6.88 -5.38
C HIS A 216 6.05 -8.22 -5.31
N ARG A 217 7.16 -8.35 -6.05
CA ARG A 217 7.96 -9.58 -6.09
C ARG A 217 8.62 -9.91 -4.77
N ALA A 218 9.17 -8.89 -4.08
CA ALA A 218 9.74 -9.09 -2.75
C ALA A 218 8.70 -9.61 -1.75
N PHE A 219 7.50 -9.05 -1.78
CA PHE A 219 6.42 -9.48 -0.90
C PHE A 219 5.87 -10.87 -1.28
N ASP A 220 5.76 -11.17 -2.57
CA ASP A 220 5.36 -12.50 -3.06
C ASP A 220 6.38 -13.58 -2.63
N LEU A 221 7.69 -13.26 -2.71
CA LEU A 221 8.74 -14.13 -2.20
C LEU A 221 8.62 -14.37 -0.68
N LEU A 222 8.37 -13.30 0.09
CA LEU A 222 8.12 -13.41 1.53
C LEU A 222 6.94 -14.34 1.83
N LEU A 223 5.83 -14.18 1.11
CA LEU A 223 4.65 -15.03 1.29
C LEU A 223 4.92 -16.48 0.91
N SER A 224 5.62 -16.71 -0.18
CA SER A 224 5.94 -18.06 -0.65
C SER A 224 6.87 -18.80 0.32
N GLY A 225 7.77 -18.10 0.97
CA GLY A 225 8.71 -18.68 1.93
C GLY A 225 8.17 -18.81 3.36
N CYS A 226 7.42 -17.81 3.82
CA CYS A 226 7.04 -17.68 5.24
C CYS A 226 5.53 -17.69 5.48
N GLY A 227 4.71 -17.50 4.45
CA GLY A 227 3.25 -17.51 4.53
C GLY A 227 2.64 -16.28 5.20
N ASP A 228 1.30 -16.24 5.18
CA ASP A 228 0.52 -15.11 5.71
C ASP A 228 0.70 -14.89 7.20
N GLN A 229 0.92 -15.96 7.95
CA GLN A 229 1.06 -15.86 9.40
C GLN A 229 2.29 -15.05 9.78
N ALA A 230 3.41 -15.23 9.07
CA ALA A 230 4.63 -14.46 9.32
C ALA A 230 4.38 -12.95 9.12
N VAL A 231 3.65 -12.56 8.07
CA VAL A 231 3.28 -11.15 7.84
C VAL A 231 2.45 -10.59 9.02
N ARG A 232 1.44 -11.34 9.47
CA ARG A 232 0.63 -10.94 10.64
C ARG A 232 1.46 -10.81 11.91
N ASP A 233 2.44 -11.69 12.09
CA ASP A 233 3.33 -11.69 13.27
C ASP A 233 4.30 -10.51 13.23
N VAL A 234 4.82 -10.14 12.05
CA VAL A 234 5.61 -8.91 11.85
C VAL A 234 4.81 -7.69 12.29
N LEU A 235 3.59 -7.53 11.75
CA LEU A 235 2.75 -6.38 12.06
C LEU A 235 2.38 -6.32 13.55
N ARG A 236 2.10 -7.48 14.16
CA ARG A 236 1.83 -7.58 15.60
C ARG A 236 3.04 -7.20 16.46
N GLY A 237 4.24 -7.61 16.07
CA GLY A 237 5.47 -7.23 16.76
C GLY A 237 5.74 -5.72 16.70
N VAL A 238 5.53 -5.10 15.53
CA VAL A 238 5.65 -3.64 15.38
C VAL A 238 4.63 -2.93 16.25
N ARG A 239 3.38 -3.39 16.28
CA ARG A 239 2.34 -2.87 17.17
C ARG A 239 2.72 -2.95 18.64
N ALA A 240 3.43 -4.00 19.04
CA ALA A 240 3.93 -4.17 20.40
C ALA A 240 5.16 -3.29 20.73
N GLY A 241 5.56 -2.40 19.81
CA GLY A 241 6.67 -1.46 19.98
C GLY A 241 8.04 -2.01 19.56
N ALA A 242 8.10 -3.20 18.97
CA ALA A 242 9.36 -3.71 18.43
C ALA A 242 9.70 -3.00 17.11
N ARG A 243 11.02 -2.87 16.83
CA ARG A 243 11.48 -2.38 15.54
C ARG A 243 11.06 -3.35 14.43
N PHE A 244 10.77 -2.81 13.24
CA PHE A 244 10.37 -3.65 12.10
C PHE A 244 11.36 -4.78 11.82
N ALA A 245 12.67 -4.48 11.77
CA ALA A 245 13.70 -5.48 11.52
C ALA A 245 13.74 -6.60 12.57
N ASP A 246 13.47 -6.28 13.83
CA ASP A 246 13.45 -7.26 14.93
C ASP A 246 12.19 -8.13 14.84
N SER A 247 11.03 -7.52 14.56
CA SER A 247 9.76 -8.20 14.33
C SER A 247 9.85 -9.12 13.10
N PHE A 248 10.46 -8.64 12.02
CA PHE A 248 10.69 -9.41 10.81
C PHE A 248 11.51 -10.66 11.09
N ARG A 249 12.64 -10.51 11.79
CA ARG A 249 13.49 -11.65 12.18
C ARG A 249 12.76 -12.63 13.08
N ALA A 250 12.02 -12.15 14.04
CA ALA A 250 11.27 -13.00 14.97
C ALA A 250 10.20 -13.83 14.26
N ALA A 251 9.52 -13.23 13.27
CA ALA A 251 8.42 -13.86 12.55
C ALA A 251 8.87 -14.79 11.41
N THR A 252 9.98 -14.46 10.73
CA THR A 252 10.43 -15.17 9.52
C THR A 252 11.64 -16.08 9.77
N GLY A 253 12.39 -15.86 10.85
CA GLY A 253 13.68 -16.50 11.12
C GLY A 253 14.85 -15.89 10.32
N HIS A 254 14.60 -14.92 9.43
CA HIS A 254 15.60 -14.28 8.57
C HIS A 254 15.89 -12.84 9.01
N GLY A 255 17.13 -12.40 8.91
CA GLY A 255 17.45 -10.97 9.04
C GLY A 255 16.83 -10.19 7.88
N LEU A 256 16.34 -8.97 8.14
CA LEU A 256 15.75 -8.14 7.10
C LEU A 256 16.72 -7.90 5.94
N SER A 257 17.94 -7.46 6.24
CA SER A 257 18.97 -7.21 5.22
C SER A 257 19.40 -8.48 4.47
N ASP A 258 19.38 -9.65 5.13
CA ASP A 258 19.70 -10.92 4.46
C ASP A 258 18.60 -11.30 3.47
N PHE A 259 17.33 -11.11 3.86
CA PHE A 259 16.19 -11.32 2.98
C PHE A 259 16.24 -10.37 1.78
N GLU A 260 16.43 -9.08 2.00
CA GLU A 260 16.52 -8.08 0.93
C GLU A 260 17.67 -8.39 -0.04
N ALA A 261 18.83 -8.80 0.48
CA ALA A 261 19.97 -9.24 -0.34
C ALA A 261 19.65 -10.51 -1.14
N GLU A 262 18.82 -11.41 -0.61
CA GLU A 262 18.37 -12.59 -1.34
C GLU A 262 17.38 -12.24 -2.45
N VAL A 263 16.42 -11.34 -2.20
CA VAL A 263 15.50 -10.81 -3.22
C VAL A 263 16.28 -10.24 -4.41
N ILE A 264 17.28 -9.41 -4.12
CA ILE A 264 18.15 -8.82 -5.16
C ILE A 264 18.95 -9.90 -5.88
N ARG A 265 19.51 -10.89 -5.16
CA ARG A 265 20.29 -11.98 -5.72
C ARG A 265 19.47 -12.90 -6.62
N SER A 266 18.25 -13.23 -6.20
CA SER A 266 17.29 -14.02 -6.98
C SER A 266 16.77 -13.25 -8.20
N ARG A 267 17.14 -11.98 -8.35
CA ARG A 267 16.63 -11.09 -9.41
C ARG A 267 15.10 -11.07 -9.44
N PHE A 268 14.52 -11.07 -8.26
CA PHE A 268 13.06 -11.10 -8.10
C PHE A 268 12.36 -12.32 -8.73
N GLU A 269 13.08 -13.42 -8.95
CA GLU A 269 12.47 -14.66 -9.40
C GLU A 269 11.49 -15.18 -8.35
N ALA A 270 10.30 -15.57 -8.80
CA ALA A 270 9.35 -16.23 -7.91
C ALA A 270 9.91 -17.59 -7.49
N ALA A 271 9.79 -17.93 -6.20
CA ALA A 271 10.09 -19.29 -5.76
C ALA A 271 9.26 -20.30 -6.57
N PRO A 272 9.84 -21.42 -7.03
CA PRO A 272 9.08 -22.43 -7.74
C PRO A 272 7.95 -22.92 -6.83
N SER A 273 6.71 -22.83 -7.30
CA SER A 273 5.55 -23.35 -6.57
C SER A 273 5.85 -24.78 -6.09
N PRO A 274 5.58 -25.11 -4.81
CA PRO A 274 5.80 -26.46 -4.32
C PRO A 274 5.06 -27.43 -5.26
N ARG A 275 5.82 -28.34 -5.89
CA ARG A 275 5.23 -29.38 -6.76
C ARG A 275 4.17 -30.09 -5.95
N ALA A 276 2.93 -30.05 -6.43
CA ALA A 276 1.89 -30.93 -5.90
C ALA A 276 2.47 -32.33 -5.82
N SER A 277 2.53 -32.90 -4.64
CA SER A 277 2.98 -34.29 -4.44
C SER A 277 2.19 -35.16 -5.38
N PRO A 278 2.81 -36.01 -6.21
CA PRO A 278 2.08 -36.94 -7.05
C PRO A 278 1.23 -37.78 -6.11
N GLY A 279 -0.10 -37.67 -6.29
CA GLY A 279 -1.04 -38.43 -5.50
C GLY A 279 -0.62 -39.90 -5.46
N ALA A 280 -0.45 -40.44 -4.27
CA ALA A 280 -0.26 -41.86 -4.04
C ALA A 280 -1.48 -42.56 -4.64
N GLY A 281 -1.33 -43.03 -5.85
CA GLY A 281 -2.24 -44.02 -6.42
C GLY A 281 -2.18 -45.25 -5.53
N GLY A 282 -3.21 -45.43 -4.73
CA GLY A 282 -3.46 -46.70 -4.05
C GLY A 282 -4.04 -47.72 -5.05
N PRO A 283 -3.78 -48.99 -4.83
CA PRO A 283 -4.20 -50.10 -5.70
C PRO A 283 -5.73 -50.29 -5.74
#